data_6de25b28aa60a272ad85bdd7c1e57fbb
#
_entry.id   6de25b28aa60a272ad85bdd7c1e57fbb
#
_cell.length_a   1.000
_cell.length_b   1.000
_cell.length_c   1.000
_cell.angle_alpha   90.00
_cell.angle_beta   90.00
_cell.angle_gamma   90.00
#
_symmetry.space_group_name_H-M   'P 1'
#
loop_
_entity.id
_entity.type
_entity.pdbx_description
1 polymer ?
#
loop_
_entity_poly.entity_id
_entity_poly.type
_entity_poly.pdbx_seq_one_letter_code
_entity_poly.pdbx_strand_id
1 'polypeptide(L)'
;MPEAQLIRCPVCGATNRVPLEKIEQGLAPVCGRCKNPLPVSIQPIKVTDATFSADVERSPLPVLLDLWAAWCGPCQMISPVVEQLAKEMAGRVRVAKLNVDENPVTAERFHIRSIPALLVLKAGQEIDRIVGAQPKTEILRRLEKAIQQPQSTHR
;
A
#
# COMPACT_ATOMS: atom_id res chain seq x y z
N MET A 1 -6.91 -25.54 -2.45
CA MET A 1 -6.74 -24.91 -3.76
C MET A 1 -5.82 -23.73 -3.64
N PRO A 2 -4.81 -23.66 -4.45
CA PRO A 2 -3.97 -22.47 -4.41
C PRO A 2 -4.77 -21.26 -4.88
N GLU A 3 -4.68 -20.20 -4.11
CA GLU A 3 -5.31 -18.96 -4.48
C GLU A 3 -4.41 -18.19 -5.44
N ALA A 4 -5.01 -17.40 -6.29
CA ALA A 4 -4.28 -16.56 -7.21
C ALA A 4 -4.89 -15.16 -7.19
N GLN A 5 -4.05 -14.17 -7.45
CA GLN A 5 -4.49 -12.79 -7.62
C GLN A 5 -4.58 -12.49 -9.11
N LEU A 6 -5.64 -11.79 -9.48
CA LEU A 6 -5.76 -11.25 -10.83
C LEU A 6 -5.17 -9.85 -10.82
N ILE A 7 -4.08 -9.66 -11.55
CA ILE A 7 -3.34 -8.41 -11.53
C ILE A 7 -3.31 -7.82 -12.92
N ARG A 8 -3.86 -6.63 -13.06
CA ARG A 8 -3.83 -5.94 -14.34
C ARG A 8 -2.46 -5.28 -14.54
N CYS A 9 -1.88 -5.54 -15.70
CA CYS A 9 -0.60 -4.93 -16.04
C CYS A 9 -0.77 -3.43 -16.28
N PRO A 10 0.00 -2.58 -15.58
CA PRO A 10 -0.11 -1.12 -15.78
C PRO A 10 0.44 -0.65 -17.12
N VAL A 11 1.20 -1.50 -17.80
CA VAL A 11 1.80 -1.12 -19.08
C VAL A 11 0.91 -1.48 -20.24
N CYS A 12 0.45 -2.72 -20.33
CA CYS A 12 -0.32 -3.18 -21.48
C CYS A 12 -1.79 -3.47 -21.19
N GLY A 13 -2.21 -3.42 -19.94
CA GLY A 13 -3.60 -3.64 -19.56
C GLY A 13 -4.02 -5.10 -19.46
N ALA A 14 -3.13 -6.04 -19.78
CA ALA A 14 -3.49 -7.45 -19.71
C ALA A 14 -3.73 -7.88 -18.27
N THR A 15 -4.72 -8.76 -18.06
CA THR A 15 -4.99 -9.32 -16.75
C THR A 15 -4.14 -10.56 -16.57
N ASN A 16 -3.39 -10.62 -15.48
CA ASN A 16 -2.51 -11.73 -15.17
C ASN A 16 -3.01 -12.48 -13.95
N ARG A 17 -2.95 -13.80 -14.02
CA ARG A 17 -3.27 -14.65 -12.87
C ARG A 17 -1.96 -15.04 -12.20
N VAL A 18 -1.74 -14.51 -11.01
CA VAL A 18 -0.49 -14.76 -10.28
C VAL A 18 -0.80 -15.59 -9.04
N PRO A 19 -0.25 -16.81 -8.94
CA PRO A 19 -0.48 -17.62 -7.74
C PRO A 19 0.11 -16.94 -6.50
N LEU A 20 -0.67 -16.93 -5.42
CA LEU A 20 -0.22 -16.31 -4.18
C LEU A 20 1.05 -16.97 -3.64
N GLU A 21 1.18 -18.28 -3.81
CA GLU A 21 2.37 -18.97 -3.32
C GLU A 21 3.65 -18.44 -3.97
N LYS A 22 3.57 -18.03 -5.23
CA LYS A 22 4.74 -17.46 -5.89
C LYS A 22 5.09 -16.09 -5.32
N ILE A 23 4.08 -15.30 -4.98
CA ILE A 23 4.29 -14.02 -4.34
C ILE A 23 4.92 -14.23 -2.97
N GLU A 24 4.42 -15.20 -2.21
CA GLU A 24 4.92 -15.49 -0.88
C GLU A 24 6.35 -16.02 -0.90
N GLN A 25 6.76 -16.63 -1.99
CA GLN A 25 8.14 -17.12 -2.16
C GLN A 25 9.09 -16.00 -2.55
N GLY A 26 8.59 -14.77 -2.72
CA GLY A 26 9.42 -13.64 -3.08
C GLY A 26 9.73 -13.55 -4.56
N LEU A 27 9.03 -14.31 -5.39
CA LEU A 27 9.23 -14.25 -6.84
C LEU A 27 8.61 -12.97 -7.39
N ALA A 28 9.31 -12.34 -8.31
CA ALA A 28 8.84 -11.10 -8.93
C ALA A 28 8.06 -11.46 -10.20
N PRO A 29 6.73 -11.39 -10.16
CA PRO A 29 5.94 -11.76 -11.33
C PRO A 29 6.07 -10.72 -12.43
N VAL A 30 6.03 -11.20 -13.66
CA VAL A 30 6.01 -10.33 -14.83
C VAL A 30 4.75 -10.60 -15.63
N CYS A 31 4.35 -9.61 -16.42
CA CYS A 31 3.20 -9.77 -17.28
C CYS A 31 3.46 -10.82 -18.34
N GLY A 32 2.53 -11.76 -18.50
CA GLY A 32 2.67 -12.81 -19.49
C GLY A 32 2.64 -12.29 -20.92
N ARG A 33 2.08 -11.10 -21.12
CA ARG A 33 1.95 -10.52 -22.44
C ARG A 33 3.11 -9.61 -22.82
N CYS A 34 3.44 -8.63 -21.97
CA CYS A 34 4.47 -7.65 -22.32
C CYS A 34 5.77 -7.81 -21.55
N LYS A 35 5.80 -8.74 -20.59
CA LYS A 35 6.99 -9.08 -19.79
C LYS A 35 7.47 -7.98 -18.85
N ASN A 36 6.70 -6.92 -18.68
CA ASN A 36 7.02 -5.90 -17.68
C ASN A 36 6.68 -6.39 -16.28
N PRO A 37 7.40 -5.91 -15.24
CA PRO A 37 7.10 -6.32 -13.86
C PRO A 37 5.69 -5.93 -13.46
N LEU A 38 5.05 -6.80 -12.68
CA LEU A 38 3.74 -6.53 -12.12
C LEU A 38 3.90 -5.89 -10.74
N PRO A 39 2.94 -5.00 -10.32
CA PRO A 39 3.08 -4.26 -9.07
C PRO A 39 2.64 -5.10 -7.87
N VAL A 40 3.47 -6.05 -7.49
CA VAL A 40 3.15 -6.97 -6.39
C VAL A 40 4.32 -7.01 -5.41
N SER A 41 4.01 -6.93 -4.13
CA SER A 41 4.98 -7.11 -3.07
C SER A 41 4.26 -7.68 -1.85
N ILE A 42 4.90 -8.65 -1.19
CA ILE A 42 4.36 -9.22 0.06
C ILE A 42 4.91 -8.52 1.29
N GLN A 43 5.77 -7.53 1.09
CA GLN A 43 6.34 -6.75 2.19
C GLN A 43 6.05 -5.28 1.97
N PRO A 44 5.92 -4.52 3.07
CA PRO A 44 5.77 -3.07 2.89
C PRO A 44 7.01 -2.50 2.19
N ILE A 45 6.78 -1.63 1.22
CA ILE A 45 7.90 -0.97 0.54
C ILE A 45 8.26 0.29 1.30
N LYS A 46 9.54 0.63 1.27
CA LYS A 46 10.02 1.86 1.88
C LYS A 46 9.79 3.02 0.92
N VAL A 47 9.05 4.02 1.37
CA VAL A 47 8.78 5.22 0.58
C VAL A 47 9.48 6.40 1.24
N THR A 48 10.05 7.27 0.42
CA THR A 48 10.72 8.49 0.88
C THR A 48 10.13 9.69 0.16
N ASP A 49 10.53 10.90 0.62
CA ASP A 49 10.12 12.11 -0.10
C ASP A 49 10.52 12.04 -1.57
N ALA A 50 11.70 11.45 -1.85
CA ALA A 50 12.20 11.34 -3.22
C ALA A 50 11.43 10.31 -4.06
N THR A 51 10.92 9.25 -3.44
CA THR A 51 10.27 8.18 -4.18
C THR A 51 8.74 8.25 -4.15
N PHE A 52 8.18 9.20 -3.40
CA PHE A 52 6.74 9.29 -3.21
C PHE A 52 5.99 9.37 -4.55
N SER A 53 6.47 10.18 -5.47
CA SER A 53 5.80 10.33 -6.75
C SER A 53 5.76 9.01 -7.52
N ALA A 54 6.90 8.32 -7.62
CA ALA A 54 6.98 7.09 -8.38
C ALA A 54 6.22 5.95 -7.69
N ASP A 55 6.35 5.84 -6.38
CA ASP A 55 5.84 4.68 -5.64
C ASP A 55 4.38 4.83 -5.23
N VAL A 56 3.92 6.05 -5.01
CA VAL A 56 2.58 6.30 -4.49
C VAL A 56 1.71 7.00 -5.52
N GLU A 57 2.15 8.15 -6.04
CA GLU A 57 1.29 8.91 -6.95
C GLU A 57 1.06 8.19 -8.26
N ARG A 58 2.06 7.48 -8.75
CA ARG A 58 1.95 6.72 -10.01
C ARG A 58 1.65 5.25 -9.79
N SER A 59 1.32 4.87 -8.56
CA SER A 59 0.97 3.48 -8.29
C SER A 59 -0.31 3.09 -9.02
N PRO A 60 -0.32 1.96 -9.73
CA PRO A 60 -1.55 1.47 -10.35
C PRO A 60 -2.54 0.89 -9.35
N LEU A 61 -2.10 0.69 -8.10
CA LEU A 61 -2.94 0.17 -7.03
C LEU A 61 -3.14 1.24 -5.97
N PRO A 62 -4.25 1.18 -5.22
CA PRO A 62 -4.35 1.98 -4.01
C PRO A 62 -3.19 1.68 -3.09
N VAL A 63 -2.77 2.66 -2.31
CA VAL A 63 -1.63 2.53 -1.40
C VAL A 63 -2.10 2.72 0.03
N LEU A 64 -1.70 1.80 0.91
CA LEU A 64 -1.82 1.98 2.34
C LEU A 64 -0.45 2.43 2.84
N LEU A 65 -0.35 3.67 3.25
CA LEU A 65 0.91 4.27 3.67
C LEU A 65 0.96 4.40 5.18
N ASP A 66 1.92 3.71 5.79
CA ASP A 66 2.15 3.74 7.24
C ASP A 66 3.18 4.82 7.54
N LEU A 67 2.75 5.90 8.20
CA LEU A 67 3.66 6.96 8.62
C LEU A 67 4.07 6.69 10.07
N TRP A 68 5.36 6.53 10.27
CA TRP A 68 5.90 6.02 11.52
C TRP A 68 7.20 6.72 11.89
N ALA A 69 7.67 6.49 13.11
CA ALA A 69 8.99 6.94 13.55
C ALA A 69 9.59 5.89 14.48
N ALA A 70 10.92 5.87 14.54
CA ALA A 70 11.63 4.85 15.32
C ALA A 70 11.34 4.96 16.81
N TRP A 71 11.08 6.17 17.32
CA TRP A 71 10.80 6.40 18.73
C TRP A 71 9.36 6.09 19.13
N CYS A 72 8.52 5.78 18.18
CA CYS A 72 7.06 5.67 18.39
C CYS A 72 6.70 4.24 18.80
N GLY A 73 6.34 4.03 20.06
CA GLY A 73 5.93 2.72 20.54
C GLY A 73 4.70 2.16 19.85
N PRO A 74 3.60 2.94 19.76
CA PRO A 74 2.42 2.46 19.06
C PRO A 74 2.66 2.13 17.59
N CYS A 75 3.60 2.82 16.93
CA CYS A 75 3.98 2.46 15.56
C CYS A 75 4.54 1.04 15.49
N GLN A 76 5.34 0.69 16.50
CA GLN A 76 5.92 -0.66 16.56
C GLN A 76 4.85 -1.70 16.83
N MET A 77 3.80 -1.35 17.56
CA MET A 77 2.71 -2.27 17.84
C MET A 77 1.94 -2.66 16.60
N ILE A 78 1.75 -1.73 15.67
CA ILE A 78 1.00 -2.05 14.45
C ILE A 78 1.88 -2.56 13.32
N SER A 79 3.21 -2.53 13.49
CA SER A 79 4.11 -2.98 12.43
C SER A 79 3.81 -4.41 11.98
N PRO A 80 3.59 -5.39 12.88
CA PRO A 80 3.22 -6.74 12.43
C PRO A 80 1.91 -6.76 11.64
N VAL A 81 0.94 -5.92 12.00
CA VAL A 81 -0.32 -5.84 11.29
C VAL A 81 -0.09 -5.31 9.88
N VAL A 82 0.73 -4.26 9.76
CA VAL A 82 1.06 -3.69 8.45
C VAL A 82 1.74 -4.73 7.57
N GLU A 83 2.66 -5.51 8.15
CA GLU A 83 3.32 -6.58 7.41
C GLU A 83 2.36 -7.66 6.97
N GLN A 84 1.42 -8.04 7.83
CA GLN A 84 0.39 -9.01 7.46
C GLN A 84 -0.49 -8.49 6.34
N LEU A 85 -0.86 -7.21 6.40
CA LEU A 85 -1.67 -6.62 5.35
C LEU A 85 -0.94 -6.56 4.02
N ALA A 86 0.37 -6.31 4.05
CA ALA A 86 1.16 -6.31 2.82
C ALA A 86 1.06 -7.66 2.12
N LYS A 87 1.07 -8.75 2.89
CA LYS A 87 0.96 -10.08 2.34
C LYS A 87 -0.47 -10.41 1.90
N GLU A 88 -1.45 -10.09 2.75
CA GLU A 88 -2.85 -10.44 2.48
C GLU A 88 -3.44 -9.61 1.33
N MET A 89 -2.99 -8.38 1.18
CA MET A 89 -3.53 -7.47 0.16
C MET A 89 -2.67 -7.40 -1.10
N ALA A 90 -1.66 -8.27 -1.20
CA ALA A 90 -0.76 -8.28 -2.34
C ALA A 90 -1.55 -8.36 -3.66
N GLY A 91 -1.24 -7.48 -4.60
CA GLY A 91 -1.94 -7.42 -5.87
C GLY A 91 -3.21 -6.57 -5.85
N ARG A 92 -3.72 -6.20 -4.68
CA ARG A 92 -4.91 -5.36 -4.54
C ARG A 92 -4.57 -4.00 -3.97
N VAL A 93 -3.63 -3.97 -3.04
CA VAL A 93 -3.21 -2.74 -2.36
C VAL A 93 -1.69 -2.82 -2.22
N ARG A 94 -1.03 -1.70 -2.51
CA ARG A 94 0.38 -1.58 -2.24
C ARG A 94 0.55 -1.05 -0.82
N VAL A 95 1.22 -1.81 0.03
CA VAL A 95 1.47 -1.37 1.41
C VAL A 95 2.86 -0.78 1.48
N ALA A 96 2.96 0.41 2.07
CA ALA A 96 4.20 1.18 2.11
C ALA A 96 4.41 1.76 3.49
N LYS A 97 5.67 2.06 3.83
CA LYS A 97 6.03 2.69 5.09
C LYS A 97 6.90 3.91 4.81
N LEU A 98 6.65 4.98 5.55
CA LEU A 98 7.41 6.21 5.41
C LEU A 98 7.79 6.73 6.81
N ASN A 99 9.08 6.87 7.04
CA ASN A 99 9.58 7.41 8.31
C ASN A 99 9.44 8.92 8.29
N VAL A 100 8.62 9.46 9.20
CA VAL A 100 8.31 10.90 9.16
C VAL A 100 9.50 11.77 9.55
N ASP A 101 10.41 11.25 10.37
CA ASP A 101 11.58 12.03 10.78
C ASP A 101 12.56 12.21 9.61
N GLU A 102 12.65 11.21 8.77
CA GLU A 102 13.54 11.25 7.61
C GLU A 102 12.88 11.89 6.38
N ASN A 103 11.56 12.03 6.40
CA ASN A 103 10.81 12.47 5.23
C ASN A 103 9.77 13.53 5.61
N PRO A 104 10.25 14.70 6.04
CA PRO A 104 9.34 15.73 6.54
C PRO A 104 8.46 16.36 5.46
N VAL A 105 8.88 16.32 4.20
CA VAL A 105 8.08 16.93 3.13
C VAL A 105 6.75 16.23 2.98
N THR A 106 6.76 14.89 2.90
CA THR A 106 5.53 14.14 2.78
C THR A 106 4.68 14.26 4.04
N ALA A 107 5.31 14.17 5.22
CA ALA A 107 4.58 14.31 6.48
C ALA A 107 3.86 15.65 6.57
N GLU A 108 4.51 16.71 6.12
CA GLU A 108 3.89 18.04 6.15
C GLU A 108 2.79 18.16 5.10
N ARG A 109 3.00 17.58 3.93
CA ARG A 109 2.01 17.60 2.86
C ARG A 109 0.65 17.08 3.34
N PHE A 110 0.67 16.02 4.17
CA PHE A 110 -0.56 15.42 4.66
C PHE A 110 -0.93 15.87 6.07
N HIS A 111 -0.23 16.88 6.59
CA HIS A 111 -0.50 17.44 7.92
C HIS A 111 -0.50 16.35 8.99
N ILE A 112 0.55 15.54 8.99
CA ILE A 112 0.65 14.43 9.97
C ILE A 112 1.04 15.02 11.31
N ARG A 113 0.14 14.90 12.27
CA ARG A 113 0.36 15.42 13.63
C ARG A 113 0.45 14.34 14.67
N SER A 114 -0.11 13.18 14.37
CA SER A 114 -0.10 12.03 15.27
C SER A 114 0.32 10.81 14.49
N ILE A 115 1.16 9.98 15.09
CA ILE A 115 1.57 8.70 14.51
C ILE A 115 1.32 7.59 15.50
N PRO A 116 1.07 6.37 15.04
CA PRO A 116 1.03 5.98 13.64
C PRO A 116 -0.19 6.56 12.93
N ALA A 117 0.00 6.85 11.66
CA ALA A 117 -1.10 7.26 10.79
C ALA A 117 -1.05 6.41 9.54
N LEU A 118 -2.16 5.78 9.22
CA LEU A 118 -2.29 4.97 8.01
C LEU A 118 -3.15 5.74 7.04
N LEU A 119 -2.56 6.13 5.91
CA LEU A 119 -3.30 6.82 4.86
C LEU A 119 -3.66 5.85 3.78
N VAL A 120 -4.91 5.88 3.34
CA VAL A 120 -5.30 5.16 2.13
C VAL A 120 -5.27 6.16 1.00
N LEU A 121 -4.40 5.92 0.03
CA LEU A 121 -4.13 6.87 -1.05
C LEU A 121 -4.47 6.24 -2.38
N LYS A 122 -5.03 7.04 -3.27
CA LYS A 122 -5.33 6.63 -4.62
C LYS A 122 -4.85 7.72 -5.55
N ALA A 123 -3.90 7.39 -6.42
CA ALA A 123 -3.24 8.37 -7.28
C ALA A 123 -2.66 9.54 -6.47
N GLY A 124 -2.15 9.26 -5.27
CA GLY A 124 -1.56 10.25 -4.41
C GLY A 124 -2.55 11.07 -3.60
N GLN A 125 -3.85 10.81 -3.74
CA GLN A 125 -4.87 11.52 -2.99
C GLN A 125 -5.35 10.71 -1.81
N GLU A 126 -5.46 11.36 -0.67
CA GLU A 126 -5.93 10.71 0.56
C GLU A 126 -7.43 10.45 0.46
N ILE A 127 -7.83 9.18 0.53
CA ILE A 127 -9.25 8.81 0.51
C ILE A 127 -9.75 8.34 1.86
N ASP A 128 -8.84 7.98 2.77
CA ASP A 128 -9.18 7.68 4.16
C ASP A 128 -7.92 7.80 5.01
N ARG A 129 -8.13 7.95 6.32
CA ARG A 129 -7.03 8.08 7.27
C ARG A 129 -7.41 7.37 8.56
N ILE A 130 -6.50 6.52 9.04
CA ILE A 130 -6.67 5.79 10.29
C ILE A 130 -5.55 6.22 11.21
N VAL A 131 -5.90 6.84 12.33
CA VAL A 131 -4.91 7.37 13.27
C VAL A 131 -4.87 6.50 14.50
N GLY A 132 -3.66 6.23 14.96
CA GLY A 132 -3.42 5.43 16.16
C GLY A 132 -3.30 3.95 15.86
N ALA A 133 -2.93 3.19 16.88
CA ALA A 133 -2.72 1.75 16.75
C ALA A 133 -4.05 1.01 16.84
N GLN A 134 -4.83 1.09 15.79
CA GLN A 134 -6.13 0.43 15.73
C GLN A 134 -5.97 -1.07 15.51
N PRO A 135 -6.98 -1.88 15.91
CA PRO A 135 -6.94 -3.31 15.66
C PRO A 135 -6.95 -3.61 14.16
N LYS A 136 -6.34 -4.75 13.79
CA LYS A 136 -6.28 -5.16 12.41
C LYS A 136 -7.66 -5.22 11.76
N THR A 137 -8.67 -5.70 12.49
CA THR A 137 -10.02 -5.79 11.95
C THR A 137 -10.58 -4.44 11.54
N GLU A 138 -10.32 -3.41 12.34
CA GLU A 138 -10.77 -2.06 12.02
C GLU A 138 -10.01 -1.50 10.82
N ILE A 139 -8.70 -1.70 10.78
CA ILE A 139 -7.88 -1.25 9.67
C ILE A 139 -8.36 -1.90 8.37
N LEU A 140 -8.55 -3.22 8.41
CA LEU A 140 -8.96 -3.97 7.22
C LEU A 140 -10.35 -3.54 6.76
N ARG A 141 -11.28 -3.35 7.70
CA ARG A 141 -12.63 -2.91 7.37
C ARG A 141 -12.62 -1.58 6.63
N ARG A 142 -11.85 -0.62 7.14
CA ARG A 142 -11.79 0.71 6.53
C ARG A 142 -11.04 0.68 5.21
N LEU A 143 -9.99 -0.13 5.14
CA LEU A 143 -9.22 -0.26 3.90
C LEU A 143 -10.11 -0.84 2.79
N GLU A 144 -10.84 -1.91 3.08
CA GLU A 144 -11.70 -2.53 2.09
C GLU A 144 -12.82 -1.60 1.65
N LYS A 145 -13.39 -0.85 2.59
CA LYS A 145 -14.41 0.13 2.26
C LYS A 145 -13.86 1.21 1.33
N ALA A 146 -12.66 1.69 1.62
CA ALA A 146 -12.05 2.77 0.84
C ALA A 146 -11.74 2.32 -0.59
N ILE A 147 -11.20 1.12 -0.76
CA ILE A 147 -10.82 0.65 -2.09
C ILE A 147 -12.02 0.23 -2.93
N GLN A 148 -13.18 -0.02 -2.31
CA GLN A 148 -14.39 -0.37 -3.03
C GLN A 148 -15.15 0.86 -3.52
N GLN A 149 -14.85 2.04 -2.96
CA GLN A 149 -15.55 3.24 -3.38
C GLN A 149 -15.15 3.59 -4.79
N PRO A 150 -16.14 3.90 -5.66
CA PRO A 150 -15.80 4.38 -6.98
C PRO A 150 -15.03 5.68 -6.83
N GLN A 151 -14.03 5.85 -7.69
CA GLN A 151 -13.24 7.05 -7.65
C GLN A 151 -14.13 8.22 -7.99
N SER A 152 -14.16 9.21 -7.09
CA SER A 152 -14.96 10.39 -7.34
C SER A 152 -14.37 11.16 -8.50
N THR A 153 -15.21 11.48 -9.46
CA THR A 153 -14.77 12.23 -10.62
C THR A 153 -15.30 13.63 -10.61
N HIS A 154 -15.98 14.02 -9.49
CA HIS A 154 -16.45 15.34 -9.48
C HIS A 154 -15.42 16.24 -9.27
N ARG A 155 -15.70 16.78 -9.81
CA ARG A 155 -14.87 17.57 -9.89
C ARG A 155 -15.28 18.63 -9.63
#